data_8e592e4d1524438dc597ad77bbc5bb1f
#
_entry.id   8e592e4d1524438dc597ad77bbc5bb1f
#
_cell.length_a   1.000
_cell.length_b   1.000
_cell.length_c   1.000
_cell.angle_alpha   90.00
_cell.angle_beta   90.00
_cell.angle_gamma   90.00
#
_symmetry.space_group_name_H-M   'P 1'
#
loop_
_entity.id
_entity.type
_entity.pdbx_description
1 polymer ?
#
loop_
_entity_poly.entity_id
_entity_poly.type
_entity_poly.pdbx_seq_one_letter_code
_entity_poly.pdbx_strand_id
1 'polypeptide(L)'
;RKLLLEELPPEAEEAPAVPENPRHPKKKKAGPALRCIGVRGTSGREYRADAVLVATGGVSYPTTGSTGDGYKLAQQAGHTLIEPVPSLVSLVSHDADCKKMMGLALKNVTLTLFEDSKAIFDEQGEMLFTHFGISGPLTLSASSHLGDMKKHKYHAEIDLKPALSEEQLYDRITRDFALLANHAAQGALVKLLPSSMQ
;
A
#
# COMPACT_ATOMS: atom_id res chain seq x y z
N ARG A 1 -22.20 -18.18 0.99
CA ARG A 1 -22.40 -17.63 2.35
C ARG A 1 -23.29 -16.40 2.25
N LYS A 2 -24.24 -16.23 3.15
CA LYS A 2 -25.20 -15.11 3.17
C LYS A 2 -25.53 -14.75 4.62
N LEU A 3 -25.84 -13.46 4.86
CA LEU A 3 -26.49 -13.03 6.09
C LEU A 3 -27.99 -13.37 6.00
N LEU A 4 -28.58 -13.72 7.12
CA LEU A 4 -30.02 -13.78 7.28
C LEU A 4 -30.47 -12.42 7.79
N LEU A 5 -31.20 -11.68 6.96
CA LEU A 5 -31.65 -10.33 7.24
C LEU A 5 -33.16 -10.32 7.32
N GLU A 6 -33.70 -9.59 8.29
CA GLU A 6 -35.11 -9.38 8.52
C GLU A 6 -35.39 -7.86 8.49
N GLU A 7 -36.46 -7.44 7.83
CA GLU A 7 -36.90 -6.06 7.86
C GLU A 7 -37.49 -5.70 9.23
N LEU A 8 -36.99 -4.60 9.81
CA LEU A 8 -37.57 -4.09 11.04
C LEU A 8 -38.88 -3.38 10.74
N PRO A 9 -39.91 -3.53 11.60
CA PRO A 9 -41.14 -2.76 11.48
C PRO A 9 -40.83 -1.26 11.64
N PRO A 10 -41.61 -0.39 10.98
CA PRO A 10 -41.33 1.05 10.91
C PRO A 10 -41.28 1.79 12.27
N GLU A 11 -41.74 1.17 13.33
CA GLU A 11 -41.71 1.71 14.70
C GLU A 11 -40.38 1.45 15.45
N ALA A 12 -39.45 0.70 14.87
CA ALA A 12 -38.18 0.34 15.51
C ALA A 12 -37.00 1.32 15.21
N GLU A 13 -37.28 2.47 14.65
CA GLU A 13 -36.24 3.46 14.23
C GLU A 13 -35.62 4.31 15.35
N GLU A 14 -35.81 3.98 16.63
CA GLU A 14 -35.05 4.62 17.71
C GLU A 14 -33.73 3.93 18.02
N ALA A 15 -32.85 3.81 17.02
CA ALA A 15 -31.44 3.55 17.29
C ALA A 15 -30.73 4.85 17.68
N PRO A 16 -29.88 4.88 18.72
CA PRO A 16 -29.18 6.09 19.11
C PRO A 16 -28.42 6.68 17.92
N ALA A 17 -28.60 7.97 17.68
CA ALA A 17 -27.94 8.68 16.59
C ALA A 17 -26.41 8.53 16.71
N VAL A 18 -25.80 7.82 15.77
CA VAL A 18 -24.34 7.78 15.63
C VAL A 18 -23.88 9.19 15.29
N PRO A 19 -22.92 9.78 16.03
CA PRO A 19 -22.46 11.15 15.75
C PRO A 19 -21.98 11.26 14.31
N GLU A 20 -22.44 12.31 13.61
CA GLU A 20 -22.11 12.54 12.20
C GLU A 20 -20.60 12.76 12.04
N ASN A 21 -19.97 11.92 11.25
CA ASN A 21 -18.59 12.13 10.86
C ASN A 21 -18.56 13.14 9.68
N PRO A 22 -17.94 14.33 9.84
CA PRO A 22 -17.94 15.37 8.82
C PRO A 22 -17.23 15.01 7.50
N ARG A 23 -16.60 13.84 7.43
CA ARG A 23 -15.84 13.35 6.26
C ARG A 23 -16.64 12.45 5.31
N HIS A 24 -17.94 12.19 5.58
CA HIS A 24 -18.75 11.34 4.70
C HIS A 24 -19.84 12.15 3.98
N PRO A 25 -19.98 11.96 2.64
CA PRO A 25 -21.00 12.68 1.85
C PRO A 25 -22.41 12.23 2.23
N LYS A 26 -23.34 13.19 2.06
CA LYS A 26 -24.78 13.11 2.39
C LYS A 26 -25.41 11.76 2.06
N LYS A 27 -26.16 11.22 3.01
CA LYS A 27 -26.93 9.97 2.97
C LYS A 27 -27.78 9.86 1.69
N LYS A 28 -27.55 8.83 0.87
CA LYS A 28 -28.61 8.28 0.01
C LYS A 28 -29.77 7.86 0.91
N LYS A 29 -31.05 8.04 0.46
CA LYS A 29 -32.24 7.57 1.20
C LYS A 29 -31.95 6.16 1.73
N ALA A 30 -31.99 6.01 3.06
CA ALA A 30 -31.83 4.73 3.70
C ALA A 30 -32.91 3.78 3.17
N GLY A 31 -32.53 2.59 2.78
CA GLY A 31 -33.47 1.48 2.59
C GLY A 31 -34.11 1.07 3.91
N PRO A 32 -35.02 0.08 3.89
CA PRO A 32 -35.64 -0.41 5.11
C PRO A 32 -34.56 -0.80 6.13
N ALA A 33 -34.80 -0.49 7.42
CA ALA A 33 -33.92 -0.87 8.49
C ALA A 33 -33.87 -2.41 8.58
N LEU A 34 -32.66 -2.99 8.49
CA LEU A 34 -32.45 -4.43 8.48
C LEU A 34 -31.81 -4.89 9.79
N ARG A 35 -32.33 -5.98 10.36
CA ARG A 35 -31.72 -6.69 11.48
C ARG A 35 -31.07 -7.97 10.99
N CYS A 36 -29.81 -8.20 11.37
CA CYS A 36 -29.14 -9.47 11.12
C CYS A 36 -29.54 -10.47 12.19
N ILE A 37 -30.17 -11.61 11.80
CA ILE A 37 -30.66 -12.66 12.67
C ILE A 37 -29.87 -13.97 12.55
N GLY A 38 -28.76 -13.97 11.81
CA GLY A 38 -27.95 -15.16 11.66
C GLY A 38 -27.22 -15.23 10.33
N VAL A 39 -26.70 -16.39 10.01
CA VAL A 39 -25.94 -16.67 8.78
C VAL A 39 -26.42 -17.98 8.13
N ARG A 40 -26.32 -18.03 6.78
CA ARG A 40 -26.49 -19.27 6.01
C ARG A 40 -25.12 -19.71 5.46
N GLY A 41 -24.69 -20.91 5.80
CA GLY A 41 -23.47 -21.53 5.29
C GLY A 41 -23.59 -21.96 3.84
N THR A 42 -22.46 -22.37 3.25
CA THR A 42 -22.39 -22.88 1.86
C THR A 42 -23.16 -24.18 1.67
N SER A 43 -23.32 -24.98 2.71
CA SER A 43 -24.15 -26.19 2.72
C SER A 43 -25.66 -25.92 2.74
N GLY A 44 -26.09 -24.66 2.79
CA GLY A 44 -27.48 -24.24 2.95
C GLY A 44 -27.96 -24.21 4.40
N ARG A 45 -27.17 -24.72 5.36
CA ARG A 45 -27.52 -24.71 6.78
C ARG A 45 -27.57 -23.30 7.34
N GLU A 46 -28.60 -23.00 8.10
CA GLU A 46 -28.81 -21.74 8.79
C GLU A 46 -28.40 -21.81 10.26
N TYR A 47 -27.76 -20.76 10.73
CA TYR A 47 -27.38 -20.57 12.11
C TYR A 47 -27.99 -19.24 12.57
N ARG A 48 -28.97 -19.30 13.49
CA ARG A 48 -29.57 -18.10 14.05
C ARG A 48 -28.76 -17.60 15.22
N ALA A 49 -28.67 -16.27 15.35
CA ALA A 49 -27.91 -15.59 16.40
C ALA A 49 -28.46 -14.17 16.61
N ASP A 50 -28.32 -13.66 17.83
CA ASP A 50 -28.69 -12.28 18.17
C ASP A 50 -27.74 -11.25 17.56
N ALA A 51 -26.50 -11.66 17.29
CA ALA A 51 -25.47 -10.84 16.63
C ALA A 51 -24.56 -11.70 15.76
N VAL A 52 -24.02 -11.12 14.68
CA VAL A 52 -23.07 -11.76 13.77
C VAL A 52 -21.82 -10.89 13.64
N LEU A 53 -20.68 -11.46 14.01
CA LEU A 53 -19.38 -10.86 13.78
C LEU A 53 -18.80 -11.37 12.45
N VAL A 54 -18.57 -10.48 11.48
CA VAL A 54 -17.92 -10.80 10.21
C VAL A 54 -16.41 -10.57 10.35
N ALA A 55 -15.64 -11.67 10.45
CA ALA A 55 -14.18 -11.64 10.62
C ALA A 55 -13.50 -12.53 9.55
N THR A 56 -13.88 -12.35 8.29
CA THR A 56 -13.49 -13.22 7.17
C THR A 56 -12.16 -12.84 6.49
N GLY A 57 -11.45 -11.83 7.01
CA GLY A 57 -10.30 -11.25 6.36
C GLY A 57 -10.66 -10.46 5.09
N GLY A 58 -9.64 -9.98 4.39
CA GLY A 58 -9.76 -9.20 3.15
C GLY A 58 -9.54 -10.04 1.89
N VAL A 59 -8.72 -9.51 0.96
CA VAL A 59 -8.38 -10.15 -0.33
C VAL A 59 -6.88 -10.32 -0.55
N SER A 60 -6.03 -9.98 0.43
CA SER A 60 -4.58 -9.97 0.25
C SER A 60 -3.96 -11.35 0.06
N TYR A 61 -4.54 -12.40 0.68
CA TYR A 61 -4.05 -13.77 0.62
C TYR A 61 -5.20 -14.77 0.41
N PRO A 62 -5.71 -14.90 -0.83
CA PRO A 62 -6.88 -15.76 -1.12
C PRO A 62 -6.65 -17.23 -0.77
N THR A 63 -5.42 -17.73 -0.90
CA THR A 63 -5.05 -19.11 -0.56
C THR A 63 -5.20 -19.45 0.91
N THR A 64 -5.19 -18.46 1.79
CA THR A 64 -5.42 -18.61 3.25
C THR A 64 -6.91 -18.43 3.64
N GLY A 65 -7.80 -18.28 2.66
CA GLY A 65 -9.24 -18.10 2.89
C GLY A 65 -9.72 -16.64 2.84
N SER A 66 -8.83 -15.68 2.61
CA SER A 66 -9.17 -14.24 2.48
C SER A 66 -9.72 -13.94 1.08
N THR A 67 -10.92 -14.42 0.78
CA THR A 67 -11.54 -14.38 -0.55
C THR A 67 -12.48 -13.18 -0.77
N GLY A 68 -12.52 -12.23 0.17
CA GLY A 68 -13.38 -11.05 0.10
C GLY A 68 -14.86 -11.33 0.41
N ASP A 69 -15.19 -12.46 1.03
CA ASP A 69 -16.57 -12.78 1.39
C ASP A 69 -17.18 -11.73 2.33
N GLY A 70 -16.38 -11.12 3.22
CA GLY A 70 -16.82 -10.04 4.09
C GLY A 70 -17.37 -8.83 3.35
N TYR A 71 -16.77 -8.48 2.22
CA TYR A 71 -17.24 -7.38 1.37
C TYR A 71 -18.61 -7.67 0.77
N LYS A 72 -18.85 -8.92 0.33
CA LYS A 72 -20.15 -9.35 -0.20
C LYS A 72 -21.22 -9.34 0.89
N LEU A 73 -20.86 -9.74 2.11
CA LEU A 73 -21.77 -9.73 3.25
C LEU A 73 -22.10 -8.28 3.67
N ALA A 74 -21.13 -7.38 3.66
CA ALA A 74 -21.35 -5.96 3.94
C ALA A 74 -22.28 -5.33 2.89
N GLN A 75 -22.09 -5.60 1.60
CA GLN A 75 -22.98 -5.14 0.54
C GLN A 75 -24.41 -5.69 0.70
N GLN A 76 -24.53 -6.97 1.10
CA GLN A 76 -25.83 -7.59 1.38
C GLN A 76 -26.56 -6.89 2.54
N ALA A 77 -25.81 -6.41 3.54
CA ALA A 77 -26.35 -5.63 4.66
C ALA A 77 -26.63 -4.15 4.32
N GLY A 78 -26.47 -3.75 3.05
CA GLY A 78 -26.75 -2.38 2.59
C GLY A 78 -25.59 -1.41 2.71
N HIS A 79 -24.38 -1.85 3.11
CA HIS A 79 -23.21 -0.99 3.14
C HIS A 79 -22.68 -0.68 1.75
N THR A 80 -22.24 0.55 1.55
CA THR A 80 -21.50 0.92 0.35
C THR A 80 -20.07 0.39 0.45
N LEU A 81 -19.66 -0.42 -0.51
CA LEU A 81 -18.28 -0.88 -0.60
C LEU A 81 -17.47 0.12 -1.47
N ILE A 82 -16.41 0.67 -0.88
CA ILE A 82 -15.36 1.35 -1.63
C ILE A 82 -14.42 0.26 -2.13
N GLU A 83 -14.14 0.23 -3.43
CA GLU A 83 -13.30 -0.80 -4.03
C GLU A 83 -11.90 -0.81 -3.38
N PRO A 84 -11.46 -1.95 -2.84
CA PRO A 84 -10.13 -2.06 -2.24
C PRO A 84 -9.05 -1.94 -3.31
N VAL A 85 -8.03 -1.15 -3.00
CA VAL A 85 -6.82 -1.02 -3.82
C VAL A 85 -5.61 -1.59 -3.08
N PRO A 86 -4.57 -2.06 -3.78
CA PRO A 86 -3.34 -2.51 -3.15
C PRO A 86 -2.71 -1.39 -2.31
N SER A 87 -2.21 -1.74 -1.13
CA SER A 87 -1.49 -0.85 -0.23
C SER A 87 -0.44 -1.66 0.54
N LEU A 88 0.65 -1.03 0.94
CA LEU A 88 1.81 -1.68 1.57
C LEU A 88 2.32 -2.86 0.72
N VAL A 89 2.51 -2.59 -0.57
CA VAL A 89 2.95 -3.58 -1.57
C VAL A 89 4.26 -3.13 -2.23
N SER A 90 4.98 -4.09 -2.81
CA SER A 90 6.12 -3.80 -3.67
C SER A 90 5.67 -3.06 -4.94
N LEU A 91 6.55 -2.24 -5.50
CA LEU A 91 6.28 -1.47 -6.71
C LEU A 91 6.97 -2.09 -7.92
N VAL A 92 6.21 -2.25 -9.00
CA VAL A 92 6.73 -2.68 -10.29
C VAL A 92 7.35 -1.46 -10.98
N SER A 93 8.57 -1.60 -11.49
CA SER A 93 9.25 -0.59 -12.30
C SER A 93 9.53 -1.13 -13.70
N HIS A 94 9.39 -0.27 -14.68
CA HIS A 94 9.81 -0.56 -16.08
C HIS A 94 11.30 -0.28 -16.32
N ASP A 95 12.00 0.24 -15.31
CA ASP A 95 13.43 0.50 -15.38
C ASP A 95 14.21 -0.82 -15.40
N ALA A 96 15.01 -1.01 -16.46
CA ALA A 96 15.82 -2.21 -16.64
C ALA A 96 16.90 -2.38 -15.58
N ASP A 97 17.33 -1.30 -14.93
CA ASP A 97 18.38 -1.32 -13.92
C ASP A 97 17.90 -1.95 -12.62
N CYS A 98 16.61 -1.88 -12.30
CA CYS A 98 16.06 -2.60 -11.16
C CYS A 98 16.36 -4.10 -11.24
N LYS A 99 16.20 -4.70 -12.44
CA LYS A 99 16.48 -6.12 -12.66
C LYS A 99 17.96 -6.46 -12.54
N LYS A 100 18.86 -5.57 -13.02
CA LYS A 100 20.31 -5.76 -12.89
C LYS A 100 20.76 -5.71 -11.44
N MET A 101 20.10 -4.88 -10.64
CA MET A 101 20.38 -4.72 -9.20
C MET A 101 19.58 -5.70 -8.32
N MET A 102 18.90 -6.70 -8.88
CA MET A 102 18.10 -7.67 -8.13
C MET A 102 18.88 -8.26 -6.94
N GLY A 103 18.26 -8.22 -5.76
CA GLY A 103 18.85 -8.68 -4.50
C GLY A 103 19.69 -7.64 -3.76
N LEU A 104 19.96 -6.48 -4.36
CA LEU A 104 20.64 -5.39 -3.67
C LEU A 104 19.71 -4.74 -2.66
N ALA A 105 20.07 -4.83 -1.38
CA ALA A 105 19.44 -4.10 -0.29
C ALA A 105 20.22 -2.80 -0.04
N LEU A 106 19.52 -1.67 -0.10
CA LEU A 106 20.06 -0.37 0.28
C LEU A 106 19.64 -0.04 1.71
N LYS A 107 20.58 0.44 2.50
CA LYS A 107 20.37 0.88 3.89
C LYS A 107 20.67 2.36 3.99
N ASN A 108 19.88 3.04 4.84
CA ASN A 108 20.07 4.48 5.10
C ASN A 108 20.03 5.34 3.81
N VAL A 109 19.11 5.04 2.91
CA VAL A 109 18.80 5.85 1.73
C VAL A 109 17.51 6.62 1.96
N THR A 110 17.34 7.76 1.28
CA THR A 110 16.04 8.44 1.25
C THR A 110 15.31 8.06 -0.03
N LEU A 111 14.05 7.66 0.11
CA LEU A 111 13.14 7.41 -1.00
C LEU A 111 12.11 8.52 -1.06
N THR A 112 12.11 9.28 -2.16
CA THR A 112 11.11 10.30 -2.45
C THR A 112 10.19 9.78 -3.54
N LEU A 113 8.88 9.71 -3.28
CA LEU A 113 7.86 9.35 -4.27
C LEU A 113 7.15 10.60 -4.76
N PHE A 114 7.08 10.76 -6.06
CA PHE A 114 6.41 11.87 -6.71
C PHE A 114 5.13 11.43 -7.42
N GLU A 115 4.08 12.24 -7.27
CA GLU A 115 2.89 12.22 -8.10
C GLU A 115 2.97 13.42 -9.05
N ASP A 116 3.10 13.16 -10.35
CA ASP A 116 3.43 14.14 -11.37
C ASP A 116 4.72 14.90 -11.00
N SER A 117 4.62 16.13 -10.53
CA SER A 117 5.77 16.95 -10.08
C SER A 117 5.79 17.22 -8.57
N LYS A 118 4.88 16.61 -7.81
CA LYS A 118 4.73 16.86 -6.38
C LYS A 118 5.26 15.68 -5.58
N ALA A 119 6.20 15.92 -4.67
CA ALA A 119 6.59 14.92 -3.68
C ALA A 119 5.42 14.62 -2.73
N ILE A 120 5.03 13.35 -2.64
CA ILE A 120 3.93 12.86 -1.82
C ILE A 120 4.40 11.96 -0.67
N PHE A 121 5.65 11.49 -0.74
CA PHE A 121 6.30 10.71 0.30
C PHE A 121 7.79 11.00 0.26
N ASP A 122 8.43 11.14 1.42
CA ASP A 122 9.87 11.34 1.57
C ASP A 122 10.30 10.80 2.92
N GLU A 123 11.00 9.67 2.94
CA GLU A 123 11.48 9.05 4.17
C GLU A 123 12.84 8.37 3.98
N GLN A 124 13.61 8.31 5.07
CA GLN A 124 14.89 7.60 5.12
C GLN A 124 14.72 6.21 5.74
N GLY A 125 15.38 5.20 5.15
CA GLY A 125 15.33 3.83 5.67
C GLY A 125 15.99 2.81 4.74
N GLU A 126 15.37 1.63 4.67
CA GLU A 126 15.85 0.49 3.89
C GLU A 126 14.91 0.15 2.73
N MET A 127 15.49 -0.22 1.61
CA MET A 127 14.77 -0.72 0.44
C MET A 127 15.54 -1.85 -0.24
N LEU A 128 14.85 -2.57 -1.13
CA LEU A 128 15.38 -3.73 -1.83
C LEU A 128 15.03 -3.66 -3.32
N PHE A 129 16.00 -3.90 -4.20
CA PHE A 129 15.75 -4.14 -5.61
C PHE A 129 15.33 -5.58 -5.87
N THR A 130 14.32 -5.76 -6.72
CA THR A 130 13.78 -7.06 -7.13
C THR A 130 13.84 -7.22 -8.63
N HIS A 131 13.55 -8.42 -9.13
CA HIS A 131 13.50 -8.68 -10.58
C HIS A 131 12.38 -7.93 -11.31
N PHE A 132 11.42 -7.36 -10.59
CA PHE A 132 10.27 -6.62 -11.15
C PHE A 132 10.23 -5.15 -10.76
N GLY A 133 11.12 -4.67 -9.89
CA GLY A 133 11.12 -3.29 -9.42
C GLY A 133 11.73 -3.16 -8.04
N ILE A 134 11.04 -2.50 -7.12
CA ILE A 134 11.52 -2.18 -5.78
C ILE A 134 10.59 -2.71 -4.68
N SER A 135 11.16 -2.99 -3.51
CA SER A 135 10.47 -3.52 -2.32
C SER A 135 11.20 -3.04 -1.05
N GLY A 136 10.86 -3.62 0.08
CA GLY A 136 11.42 -3.28 1.39
C GLY A 136 10.61 -2.23 2.13
N PRO A 137 10.95 -1.93 3.39
CA PRO A 137 10.11 -1.11 4.27
C PRO A 137 9.72 0.25 3.68
N LEU A 138 10.69 1.01 3.14
CA LEU A 138 10.41 2.31 2.50
C LEU A 138 9.42 2.19 1.35
N THR A 139 9.64 1.22 0.46
CA THR A 139 8.77 1.01 -0.70
C THR A 139 7.36 0.63 -0.30
N LEU A 140 7.21 -0.23 0.72
CA LEU A 140 5.90 -0.62 1.25
C LEU A 140 5.17 0.60 1.82
N SER A 141 5.84 1.43 2.61
CA SER A 141 5.28 2.69 3.12
C SER A 141 4.90 3.63 1.98
N ALA A 142 5.81 3.88 1.04
CA ALA A 142 5.58 4.74 -0.12
C ALA A 142 4.35 4.28 -0.94
N SER A 143 4.17 2.97 -1.13
CA SER A 143 3.05 2.44 -1.89
C SER A 143 1.68 2.78 -1.31
N SER A 144 1.58 3.05 -0.02
CA SER A 144 0.33 3.45 0.63
C SER A 144 -0.11 4.88 0.28
N HIS A 145 0.78 5.68 -0.28
CA HIS A 145 0.52 7.05 -0.74
C HIS A 145 0.11 7.13 -2.21
N LEU A 146 0.18 6.00 -2.95
CA LEU A 146 -0.26 5.96 -4.34
C LEU A 146 -1.77 6.12 -4.44
N GLY A 147 -2.19 7.04 -5.30
CA GLY A 147 -3.59 7.25 -5.66
C GLY A 147 -3.98 6.50 -6.95
N ASP A 148 -4.75 7.17 -7.80
CA ASP A 148 -5.22 6.60 -9.08
C ASP A 148 -4.11 6.62 -10.14
N MET A 149 -3.40 5.52 -10.29
CA MET A 149 -2.32 5.35 -11.26
C MET A 149 -2.76 5.51 -12.73
N LYS A 150 -4.06 5.57 -13.02
CA LYS A 150 -4.56 5.86 -14.38
C LYS A 150 -4.63 7.36 -14.66
N LYS A 151 -4.69 8.19 -13.61
CA LYS A 151 -4.80 9.65 -13.72
C LYS A 151 -3.49 10.38 -13.55
N HIS A 152 -2.57 9.80 -12.78
CA HIS A 152 -1.31 10.44 -12.41
C HIS A 152 -0.11 9.60 -12.81
N LYS A 153 1.01 10.25 -13.07
CA LYS A 153 2.31 9.62 -13.29
C LYS A 153 3.08 9.60 -11.98
N TYR A 154 3.65 8.45 -11.67
CA TYR A 154 4.46 8.27 -10.47
C TYR A 154 5.89 7.97 -10.84
N HIS A 155 6.84 8.58 -10.13
CA HIS A 155 8.25 8.21 -10.19
C HIS A 155 8.85 8.27 -8.78
N ALA A 156 9.92 7.52 -8.59
CA ALA A 156 10.64 7.46 -7.33
C ALA A 156 12.09 7.91 -7.53
N GLU A 157 12.58 8.75 -6.65
CA GLU A 157 13.98 9.14 -6.57
C GLU A 157 14.60 8.55 -5.32
N ILE A 158 15.85 8.10 -5.43
CA ILE A 158 16.58 7.47 -4.34
C ILE A 158 17.84 8.26 -4.08
N ASP A 159 17.90 8.97 -2.95
CA ASP A 159 19.16 9.55 -2.46
C ASP A 159 19.96 8.45 -1.76
N LEU A 160 21.08 8.10 -2.36
CA LEU A 160 21.97 7.04 -1.87
C LEU A 160 22.85 7.46 -0.69
N LYS A 161 22.97 8.77 -0.45
CA LYS A 161 23.86 9.34 0.58
C LYS A 161 23.23 10.52 1.33
N PRO A 162 22.03 10.36 1.92
CA PRO A 162 21.29 11.46 2.52
C PRO A 162 22.00 12.12 3.72
N ALA A 163 23.02 11.47 4.27
CA ALA A 163 23.85 12.03 5.35
C ALA A 163 24.92 13.03 4.86
N LEU A 164 25.10 13.18 3.55
CA LEU A 164 26.08 14.11 2.95
C LEU A 164 25.36 15.25 2.24
N SER A 165 25.81 16.49 2.46
CA SER A 165 25.39 17.59 1.60
C SER A 165 25.99 17.44 0.19
N GLU A 166 25.46 18.15 -0.80
CA GLU A 166 26.01 18.16 -2.16
C GLU A 166 27.50 18.55 -2.17
N GLU A 167 27.90 19.54 -1.39
CA GLU A 167 29.29 19.97 -1.26
C GLU A 167 30.16 18.86 -0.66
N GLN A 168 29.72 18.22 0.42
CA GLN A 168 30.44 17.11 1.03
C GLN A 168 30.54 15.90 0.10
N LEU A 169 29.50 15.62 -0.68
CA LEU A 169 29.49 14.54 -1.67
C LEU A 169 30.45 14.87 -2.83
N TYR A 170 30.44 16.10 -3.32
CA TYR A 170 31.37 16.57 -4.36
C TYR A 170 32.81 16.43 -3.91
N ASP A 171 33.15 16.91 -2.72
CA ASP A 171 34.49 16.82 -2.16
C ASP A 171 34.92 15.35 -1.97
N ARG A 172 34.03 14.53 -1.53
CA ARG A 172 34.24 13.08 -1.36
C ARG A 172 34.55 12.42 -2.72
N ILE A 173 33.74 12.68 -3.75
CA ILE A 173 33.89 12.12 -5.09
C ILE A 173 35.24 12.62 -5.66
N THR A 174 35.51 13.90 -5.60
CA THR A 174 36.76 14.51 -6.13
C THR A 174 37.99 13.87 -5.48
N ARG A 175 37.97 13.70 -4.17
CA ARG A 175 39.07 13.07 -3.44
C ARG A 175 39.24 11.60 -3.83
N ASP A 176 38.15 10.83 -3.91
CA ASP A 176 38.20 9.41 -4.22
C ASP A 176 38.66 9.18 -5.66
N PHE A 177 38.27 10.05 -6.62
CA PHE A 177 38.77 10.04 -8.00
C PHE A 177 40.27 10.40 -8.09
N ALA A 178 40.73 11.38 -7.32
CA ALA A 178 42.16 11.74 -7.29
C ALA A 178 43.02 10.59 -6.75
N LEU A 179 42.56 9.89 -5.72
CA LEU A 179 43.26 8.73 -5.14
C LEU A 179 43.28 7.52 -6.09
N LEU A 180 42.30 7.40 -6.98
CA LEU A 180 42.08 6.26 -7.88
C LEU A 180 42.30 6.65 -9.35
N ALA A 181 43.08 7.71 -9.62
CA ALA A 181 43.28 8.28 -10.95
C ALA A 181 43.80 7.27 -12.01
N ASN A 182 44.43 6.17 -11.58
CA ASN A 182 44.94 5.12 -12.46
C ASN A 182 43.91 3.98 -12.69
N HIS A 183 42.71 4.09 -12.13
CA HIS A 183 41.64 3.11 -12.30
C HIS A 183 40.60 3.59 -13.30
N ALA A 184 39.83 2.66 -13.91
CA ALA A 184 38.65 3.02 -14.68
C ALA A 184 37.66 3.78 -13.78
N ALA A 185 36.87 4.69 -14.36
CA ALA A 185 35.89 5.51 -13.60
C ALA A 185 34.95 4.69 -12.71
N GLN A 186 34.54 3.50 -13.15
CA GLN A 186 33.76 2.56 -12.34
C GLN A 186 34.49 2.14 -11.06
N GLY A 187 35.82 1.88 -11.14
CA GLY A 187 36.64 1.53 -9.97
C GLY A 187 36.78 2.65 -8.96
N ALA A 188 36.63 3.91 -9.38
CA ALA A 188 36.70 5.08 -8.49
C ALA A 188 35.47 5.19 -7.57
N LEU A 189 34.34 4.57 -7.94
CA LEU A 189 33.10 4.58 -7.16
C LEU A 189 32.98 3.42 -6.15
N VAL A 190 33.96 2.53 -6.11
CA VAL A 190 33.93 1.30 -5.29
C VAL A 190 33.73 1.55 -3.78
N LYS A 191 34.19 2.70 -3.29
CA LYS A 191 34.00 3.10 -1.88
C LYS A 191 32.70 3.86 -1.62
N LEU A 192 32.00 4.24 -2.67
CA LEU A 192 30.80 5.06 -2.59
C LEU A 192 29.53 4.28 -2.89
N LEU A 193 29.58 3.38 -3.88
CA LEU A 193 28.45 2.60 -4.36
C LEU A 193 28.68 1.10 -4.18
N PRO A 194 27.58 0.33 -3.95
CA PRO A 194 27.62 -1.12 -4.02
C PRO A 194 28.09 -1.61 -5.38
N SER A 195 28.75 -2.79 -5.43
CA SER A 195 29.31 -3.34 -6.67
C SER A 195 28.27 -3.55 -7.79
N SER A 196 27.04 -3.89 -7.44
CA SER A 196 25.95 -4.05 -8.42
C SER A 196 25.41 -2.74 -9.00
N MET A 197 25.88 -1.58 -8.53
CA MET A 197 25.57 -0.24 -9.06
C MET A 197 26.76 0.37 -9.84
N GLN A 198 27.87 -0.31 -9.91
CA GLN A 198 29.06 0.09 -10.65
C GLN A 198 29.04 -0.50 -12.07
#